data_d4aa62f9603256cf31cf5f744a11f11c
#
_entry.id   d4aa62f9603256cf31cf5f744a11f11c
#
_cell.length_a   1.000
_cell.length_b   1.000
_cell.length_c   1.000
_cell.angle_alpha   90.00
_cell.angle_beta   90.00
_cell.angle_gamma   90.00
#
_symmetry.space_group_name_H-M   'P 1'
#
loop_
_entity.id
_entity.type
_entity.pdbx_description
1 polymer ?
#
loop_
_entity_poly.entity_id
_entity_poly.type
_entity_poly.pdbx_seq_one_letter_code
_entity_poly.pdbx_strand_id
1 'polypeptide(L)'
;MQKVYINKIEHYLPLKKESNTQVLQSAGKNKDDTKKWIDKIGIKTRRIVGKNIFSNDLALASAKKILKSIDPNDIDYLIFCTNTPDFLLPTNACILQDKLGLKKNIGAIDVILACSGYIYTLGIAKSLIATNQAKNILLITS
;
A
#
# COMPACT_ATOMS: atom_id res chain seq x y z
N MET A 1 8.20 25.79 10.64
CA MET A 1 8.02 24.58 9.81
C MET A 1 6.55 24.22 9.83
N GLN A 2 5.91 24.01 8.68
CA GLN A 2 4.50 23.63 8.59
C GLN A 2 4.29 22.27 9.27
N LYS A 3 3.26 22.17 10.12
CA LYS A 3 2.91 20.89 10.75
C LYS A 3 2.19 20.00 9.72
N VAL A 4 2.58 18.74 9.65
CA VAL A 4 2.00 17.73 8.76
C VAL A 4 1.38 16.62 9.61
N TYR A 5 0.20 16.18 9.24
CA TYR A 5 -0.59 15.21 9.99
C TYR A 5 -1.02 14.05 9.12
N ILE A 6 -1.22 12.89 9.73
CA ILE A 6 -1.95 11.78 9.12
C ILE A 6 -3.41 11.93 9.55
N ASN A 7 -4.27 12.33 8.61
CA ASN A 7 -5.68 12.61 8.91
C ASN A 7 -6.53 11.34 8.96
N LYS A 8 -6.20 10.35 8.13
CA LYS A 8 -6.98 9.12 8.05
C LYS A 8 -6.11 7.95 7.59
N ILE A 9 -6.39 6.78 8.14
CA ILE A 9 -5.77 5.52 7.75
C ILE A 9 -6.89 4.52 7.47
N GLU A 10 -6.82 3.86 6.31
CA GLU A 10 -7.69 2.76 5.93
C GLU A 10 -6.87 1.58 5.43
N HIS A 11 -7.45 0.40 5.47
CA HIS A 11 -6.79 -0.79 4.97
C HIS A 11 -7.78 -1.71 4.25
N TYR A 12 -7.26 -2.55 3.38
CA TYR A 12 -7.99 -3.66 2.77
C TYR A 12 -7.23 -4.96 3.02
N LEU A 13 -7.95 -5.98 3.42
CA LEU A 13 -7.41 -7.33 3.62
C LEU A 13 -8.24 -8.33 2.79
N PRO A 14 -7.60 -9.17 1.97
CA PRO A 14 -8.27 -10.26 1.28
C PRO A 14 -9.03 -11.18 2.24
N LEU A 15 -10.11 -11.79 1.77
CA LEU A 15 -10.97 -12.64 2.61
C LEU A 15 -10.29 -13.96 2.98
N LYS A 16 -9.58 -14.57 2.04
CA LYS A 16 -8.91 -15.84 2.25
C LYS A 16 -7.82 -15.72 3.31
N LYS A 17 -7.82 -16.64 4.26
CA LYS A 17 -6.87 -16.69 5.38
C LYS A 17 -6.15 -18.02 5.36
N GLU A 18 -4.83 -18.01 5.48
CA GLU A 18 -4.01 -19.20 5.60
C GLU A 18 -3.15 -19.13 6.87
N SER A 19 -2.92 -20.27 7.50
CA SER A 19 -1.99 -20.35 8.62
C SER A 19 -0.54 -20.40 8.12
N ASN A 20 0.37 -19.76 8.83
CA ASN A 20 1.80 -19.87 8.53
C ASN A 20 2.31 -21.32 8.66
N THR A 21 1.68 -22.12 9.51
CA THR A 21 1.98 -23.54 9.60
C THR A 21 1.76 -24.24 8.25
N GLN A 22 0.60 -24.04 7.63
CA GLN A 22 0.29 -24.63 6.31
C GLN A 22 1.27 -24.13 5.24
N VAL A 23 1.51 -22.82 5.18
CA VAL A 23 2.40 -22.21 4.19
C VAL A 23 3.83 -22.73 4.30
N LEU A 24 4.38 -22.81 5.51
CA LEU A 24 5.74 -23.27 5.72
C LEU A 24 5.88 -24.78 5.46
N GLN A 25 4.89 -25.58 5.83
CA GLN A 25 4.87 -27.02 5.52
C GLN A 25 4.75 -27.28 4.02
N SER A 26 3.91 -26.52 3.31
CA SER A 26 3.83 -26.59 1.84
C SER A 26 5.14 -26.19 1.15
N ALA A 27 5.94 -25.32 1.79
CA ALA A 27 7.29 -24.94 1.35
C ALA A 27 8.38 -25.96 1.79
N GLY A 28 8.00 -27.14 2.28
CA GLY A 28 8.94 -28.20 2.67
C GLY A 28 9.58 -28.07 4.03
N LYS A 29 9.12 -27.14 4.88
CA LYS A 29 9.61 -27.03 6.26
C LYS A 29 9.01 -28.11 7.15
N ASN A 30 9.84 -28.75 8.00
CA ASN A 30 9.36 -29.70 9.00
C ASN A 30 8.61 -28.97 10.15
N LYS A 31 7.96 -29.73 11.02
CA LYS A 31 7.13 -29.17 12.11
C LYS A 31 7.92 -28.35 13.11
N ASP A 32 9.12 -28.79 13.48
CA ASP A 32 9.95 -28.12 14.49
C ASP A 32 10.49 -26.79 13.97
N ASP A 33 10.99 -26.77 12.74
CA ASP A 33 11.42 -25.53 12.08
C ASP A 33 10.25 -24.57 11.88
N THR A 34 9.08 -25.08 11.49
CA THR A 34 7.86 -24.30 11.36
C THR A 34 7.50 -23.62 12.67
N LYS A 35 7.52 -24.36 13.79
CA LYS A 35 7.24 -23.80 15.12
C LYS A 35 8.24 -22.72 15.50
N LYS A 36 9.55 -22.99 15.38
CA LYS A 36 10.62 -22.03 15.66
C LYS A 36 10.46 -20.74 14.86
N TRP A 37 10.13 -20.85 13.58
CA TRP A 37 9.89 -19.70 12.70
C TRP A 37 8.68 -18.88 13.16
N ILE A 38 7.55 -19.52 13.45
CA ILE A 38 6.34 -18.83 13.92
C ILE A 38 6.59 -18.12 15.25
N ASP A 39 7.26 -18.78 16.17
CA ASP A 39 7.58 -18.20 17.49
C ASP A 39 8.52 -16.98 17.35
N LYS A 40 9.48 -17.04 16.41
CA LYS A 40 10.44 -15.95 16.15
C LYS A 40 9.79 -14.72 15.51
N ILE A 41 8.92 -14.90 14.52
CA ILE A 41 8.30 -13.78 13.76
C ILE A 41 6.96 -13.33 14.33
N GLY A 42 6.32 -14.14 15.19
CA GLY A 42 5.03 -13.83 15.82
C GLY A 42 3.82 -13.85 14.89
N ILE A 43 3.98 -14.10 13.59
CA ILE A 43 2.89 -14.11 12.61
C ILE A 43 2.31 -15.52 12.49
N LYS A 44 1.08 -15.71 12.96
CA LYS A 44 0.39 -17.01 12.94
C LYS A 44 -0.38 -17.26 11.65
N THR A 45 -0.95 -16.21 11.06
CA THR A 45 -1.81 -16.28 9.87
C THR A 45 -1.56 -15.11 8.96
N ARG A 46 -1.84 -15.29 7.67
CA ARG A 46 -1.77 -14.23 6.65
C ARG A 46 -3.00 -14.25 5.76
N ARG A 47 -3.29 -13.10 5.14
CA ARG A 47 -4.31 -12.98 4.12
C ARG A 47 -3.69 -13.25 2.76
N ILE A 48 -4.40 -14.01 1.93
CA ILE A 48 -3.94 -14.42 0.60
C ILE A 48 -4.91 -13.92 -0.45
N VAL A 49 -4.38 -13.31 -1.48
CA VAL A 49 -5.16 -12.90 -2.65
C VAL A 49 -5.59 -14.10 -3.49
N GLY A 50 -6.67 -13.95 -4.24
CA GLY A 50 -7.06 -14.91 -5.28
C GLY A 50 -6.15 -14.82 -6.51
N LYS A 51 -6.36 -15.73 -7.45
CA LYS A 51 -5.70 -15.64 -8.77
C LYS A 51 -6.10 -14.33 -9.45
N ASN A 52 -5.18 -13.72 -10.18
CA ASN A 52 -5.40 -12.47 -10.95
C ASN A 52 -5.79 -11.25 -10.09
N ILE A 53 -5.43 -11.22 -8.81
CA ILE A 53 -5.51 -10.05 -7.94
C ILE A 53 -4.10 -9.56 -7.67
N PHE A 54 -3.83 -8.31 -7.99
CA PHE A 54 -2.50 -7.71 -7.97
C PHE A 54 -2.42 -6.53 -6.98
N SER A 55 -1.24 -5.94 -6.85
CA SER A 55 -0.99 -4.81 -5.94
C SER A 55 -1.93 -3.62 -6.19
N ASN A 56 -2.18 -3.28 -7.46
CA ASN A 56 -3.11 -2.19 -7.81
C ASN A 56 -4.54 -2.47 -7.37
N ASP A 57 -5.01 -3.72 -7.40
CA ASP A 57 -6.37 -4.05 -6.97
C ASP A 57 -6.54 -3.87 -5.45
N LEU A 58 -5.52 -4.27 -4.68
CA LEU A 58 -5.50 -4.07 -3.23
C LEU A 58 -5.43 -2.59 -2.88
N ALA A 59 -4.56 -1.84 -3.57
CA ALA A 59 -4.41 -0.39 -3.44
C ALA A 59 -5.74 0.32 -3.72
N LEU A 60 -6.38 0.00 -4.84
CA LEU A 60 -7.68 0.55 -5.24
C LEU A 60 -8.77 0.28 -4.19
N ALA A 61 -8.82 -0.95 -3.67
CA ALA A 61 -9.81 -1.35 -2.67
C ALA A 61 -9.64 -0.59 -1.34
N SER A 62 -8.40 -0.34 -0.89
CA SER A 62 -8.13 0.43 0.32
C SER A 62 -8.38 1.93 0.10
N ALA A 63 -7.92 2.51 -1.02
CA ALA A 63 -8.10 3.92 -1.34
C ALA A 63 -9.57 4.30 -1.48
N LYS A 64 -10.40 3.46 -2.11
CA LYS A 64 -11.85 3.68 -2.20
C LYS A 64 -12.53 3.82 -0.83
N LYS A 65 -11.98 3.23 0.23
CA LYS A 65 -12.52 3.42 1.59
C LYS A 65 -12.22 4.83 2.13
N ILE A 66 -11.04 5.36 1.89
CA ILE A 66 -10.69 6.74 2.24
C ILE A 66 -11.59 7.71 1.50
N LEU A 67 -11.75 7.52 0.18
CA LEU A 67 -12.53 8.41 -0.68
C LEU A 67 -14.04 8.38 -0.44
N LYS A 68 -14.56 7.50 0.43
CA LYS A 68 -15.95 7.60 0.92
C LYS A 68 -16.20 8.84 1.79
N SER A 69 -15.16 9.41 2.38
CA SER A 69 -15.24 10.52 3.32
C SER A 69 -14.32 11.71 2.98
N ILE A 70 -13.59 11.61 1.88
CA ILE A 70 -12.70 12.65 1.38
C ILE A 70 -13.04 12.83 -0.10
N ASP A 71 -13.28 14.07 -0.52
CA ASP A 71 -13.52 14.38 -1.94
C ASP A 71 -12.24 14.06 -2.75
N PRO A 72 -12.33 13.26 -3.82
CA PRO A 72 -11.20 13.02 -4.72
C PRO A 72 -10.57 14.32 -5.25
N ASN A 73 -11.35 15.38 -5.38
CA ASN A 73 -10.87 16.70 -5.80
C ASN A 73 -9.98 17.40 -4.79
N ASP A 74 -9.99 16.99 -3.53
CA ASP A 74 -9.11 17.55 -2.49
C ASP A 74 -7.72 16.92 -2.49
N ILE A 75 -7.51 15.83 -3.23
CA ILE A 75 -6.19 15.19 -3.35
C ILE A 75 -5.34 15.95 -4.36
N ASP A 76 -4.13 16.33 -3.92
CA ASP A 76 -3.16 17.09 -4.73
C ASP A 76 -1.99 16.23 -5.21
N TYR A 77 -1.79 15.08 -4.58
CA TYR A 77 -0.69 14.18 -4.90
C TYR A 77 -1.04 12.73 -4.55
N LEU A 78 -0.62 11.78 -5.39
CA LEU A 78 -0.72 10.35 -5.15
C LEU A 78 0.68 9.74 -5.07
N ILE A 79 0.99 9.05 -3.96
CA ILE A 79 2.21 8.26 -3.81
C ILE A 79 1.80 6.80 -3.66
N PHE A 80 2.27 5.94 -4.55
CA PHE A 80 2.05 4.51 -4.44
C PHE A 80 3.38 3.78 -4.18
N CYS A 81 3.47 3.11 -3.04
CA CYS A 81 4.64 2.34 -2.64
C CYS A 81 4.35 0.84 -2.73
N THR A 82 5.15 0.14 -3.50
CA THR A 82 5.08 -1.32 -3.63
C THR A 82 6.44 -1.88 -4.03
N ASN A 83 6.73 -3.14 -3.70
CA ASN A 83 7.86 -3.87 -4.26
C ASN A 83 7.44 -4.86 -5.36
N THR A 84 6.14 -4.94 -5.65
CA THR A 84 5.56 -5.80 -6.69
C THR A 84 4.64 -5.00 -7.60
N PRO A 85 5.20 -4.05 -8.39
CA PRO A 85 4.38 -3.25 -9.30
C PRO A 85 3.76 -4.15 -10.39
N ASP A 86 2.51 -3.88 -10.74
CA ASP A 86 1.80 -4.62 -11.80
C ASP A 86 2.39 -4.29 -13.17
N PHE A 87 2.84 -3.03 -13.34
CA PHE A 87 3.43 -2.51 -14.57
C PHE A 87 4.66 -1.66 -14.27
N LEU A 88 5.61 -1.66 -15.20
CA LEU A 88 6.72 -0.70 -15.16
C LEU A 88 6.29 0.64 -15.76
N LEU A 89 5.55 0.62 -16.86
CA LEU A 89 4.99 1.78 -17.56
C LEU A 89 3.64 1.41 -18.19
N PRO A 90 2.62 2.30 -18.09
CA PRO A 90 2.62 3.51 -17.26
C PRO A 90 2.78 3.17 -15.77
N THR A 91 3.22 4.14 -14.96
CA THR A 91 3.36 3.93 -13.51
C THR A 91 2.04 3.53 -12.87
N ASN A 92 2.10 2.69 -11.85
CA ASN A 92 0.89 2.20 -11.17
C ASN A 92 0.11 3.33 -10.49
N ALA A 93 0.82 4.35 -9.99
CA ALA A 93 0.18 5.55 -9.45
C ALA A 93 -0.68 6.27 -10.49
N CYS A 94 -0.23 6.39 -11.74
CA CYS A 94 -1.04 6.99 -12.83
C CYS A 94 -2.26 6.14 -13.15
N ILE A 95 -2.15 4.82 -13.14
CA ILE A 95 -3.28 3.90 -13.32
C ILE A 95 -4.28 4.05 -12.17
N LEU A 96 -3.79 4.12 -10.93
CA LEU A 96 -4.62 4.32 -9.74
C LEU A 96 -5.28 5.70 -9.74
N GLN A 97 -4.58 6.75 -10.16
CA GLN A 97 -5.12 8.10 -10.31
C GLN A 97 -6.39 8.10 -11.18
N ASP A 98 -6.31 7.46 -12.34
CA ASP A 98 -7.45 7.34 -13.26
C ASP A 98 -8.59 6.49 -12.67
N LYS A 99 -8.27 5.29 -12.15
CA LYS A 99 -9.26 4.37 -11.55
C LYS A 99 -9.94 4.91 -10.30
N LEU A 100 -9.32 5.86 -9.59
CA LEU A 100 -9.86 6.51 -8.40
C LEU A 100 -10.63 7.80 -8.74
N GLY A 101 -10.62 8.24 -9.99
CA GLY A 101 -11.26 9.48 -10.43
C GLY A 101 -10.59 10.73 -9.87
N LEU A 102 -9.29 10.69 -9.57
CA LEU A 102 -8.55 11.85 -9.10
C LEU A 102 -8.30 12.83 -10.25
N LYS A 103 -8.09 14.11 -9.91
CA LYS A 103 -7.73 15.14 -10.90
C LYS A 103 -6.50 14.71 -11.71
N LYS A 104 -6.49 15.01 -13.00
CA LYS A 104 -5.37 14.64 -13.90
C LYS A 104 -4.15 15.55 -13.78
N ASN A 105 -4.30 16.72 -13.18
CA ASN A 105 -3.25 17.71 -12.99
C ASN A 105 -2.57 17.62 -11.61
N ILE A 106 -2.62 16.47 -10.95
CA ILE A 106 -1.89 16.21 -9.68
C ILE A 106 -0.63 15.40 -9.95
N GLY A 107 0.31 15.44 -9.01
CA GLY A 107 1.46 14.54 -9.05
C GLY A 107 1.05 13.09 -8.75
N ALA A 108 1.63 12.14 -9.48
CA ALA A 108 1.42 10.71 -9.25
C ALA A 108 2.73 9.95 -9.45
N ILE A 109 3.26 9.32 -8.41
CA ILE A 109 4.54 8.61 -8.46
C ILE A 109 4.46 7.22 -7.83
N ASP A 110 5.22 6.29 -8.40
CA ASP A 110 5.54 5.01 -7.79
C ASP A 110 6.84 5.11 -6.99
N VAL A 111 6.86 4.47 -5.83
CA VAL A 111 8.07 4.26 -5.04
C VAL A 111 8.26 2.75 -4.90
N ILE A 112 9.24 2.22 -5.64
CA ILE A 112 9.50 0.78 -5.65
C ILE A 112 10.48 0.48 -4.52
N LEU A 113 9.94 0.20 -3.34
CA LEU A 113 10.67 -0.17 -2.14
C LEU A 113 9.89 -1.24 -1.35
N ALA A 114 10.64 -2.05 -0.61
CA ALA A 114 10.07 -3.08 0.27
C ALA A 114 9.80 -2.52 1.69
N CYS A 115 10.29 -3.19 2.72
CA CYS A 115 9.95 -2.94 4.14
C CYS A 115 10.13 -1.49 4.61
N SER A 116 11.12 -0.76 4.10
CA SER A 116 11.38 0.64 4.44
C SER A 116 10.53 1.63 3.64
N GLY A 117 9.85 1.17 2.58
CA GLY A 117 9.12 2.03 1.63
C GLY A 117 8.10 2.95 2.30
N TYR A 118 7.35 2.43 3.27
CA TYR A 118 6.37 3.23 4.01
C TYR A 118 7.01 4.46 4.70
N ILE A 119 8.14 4.27 5.37
CA ILE A 119 8.82 5.37 6.07
C ILE A 119 9.39 6.40 5.08
N TYR A 120 9.99 5.92 3.98
CA TYR A 120 10.50 6.82 2.94
C TYR A 120 9.38 7.64 2.29
N THR A 121 8.24 7.01 1.99
CA THR A 121 7.10 7.70 1.38
C THR A 121 6.44 8.70 2.34
N LEU A 122 6.42 8.44 3.64
CA LEU A 122 6.02 9.44 4.65
C LEU A 122 6.97 10.65 4.65
N GLY A 123 8.28 10.41 4.49
CA GLY A 123 9.28 11.48 4.35
C GLY A 123 9.05 12.33 3.10
N ILE A 124 8.80 11.69 1.95
CA ILE A 124 8.46 12.36 0.69
C ILE A 124 7.18 13.19 0.86
N ALA A 125 6.11 12.59 1.38
CA ALA A 125 4.84 13.28 1.60
C ALA A 125 5.00 14.51 2.52
N LYS A 126 5.74 14.35 3.63
CA LYS A 126 6.07 15.46 4.52
C LYS A 126 6.80 16.58 3.80
N SER A 127 7.77 16.25 2.96
CA SER A 127 8.56 17.24 2.21
C SER A 127 7.69 18.00 1.22
N LEU A 128 6.85 17.33 0.45
CA LEU A 128 5.94 17.96 -0.51
C LEU A 128 4.96 18.93 0.18
N ILE A 129 4.41 18.55 1.34
CA ILE A 129 3.52 19.44 2.10
C ILE A 129 4.32 20.61 2.71
N ALA A 130 5.47 20.34 3.30
CA ALA A 130 6.28 21.37 3.96
C ALA A 130 6.81 22.45 2.98
N THR A 131 6.95 22.09 1.70
CA THR A 131 7.39 23.00 0.62
C THR A 131 6.21 23.57 -0.19
N ASN A 132 4.96 23.39 0.26
CA ASN A 132 3.74 23.86 -0.41
C ASN A 132 3.53 23.31 -1.83
N GLN A 133 4.13 22.17 -2.17
CA GLN A 133 3.89 21.48 -3.46
C GLN A 133 2.59 20.69 -3.45
N ALA A 134 2.11 20.28 -2.29
CA ALA A 134 0.82 19.64 -2.08
C ALA A 134 0.23 20.05 -0.72
N LYS A 135 -1.09 20.00 -0.58
CA LYS A 135 -1.81 20.14 0.69
C LYS A 135 -2.28 18.80 1.23
N ASN A 136 -2.85 18.00 0.37
CA ASN A 136 -3.40 16.68 0.70
C ASN A 136 -2.78 15.60 -0.19
N ILE A 137 -2.18 14.61 0.45
CA ILE A 137 -1.51 13.51 -0.24
C ILE A 137 -2.22 12.21 0.09
N LEU A 138 -2.60 11.47 -0.94
CA LEU A 138 -3.02 10.08 -0.81
C LEU A 138 -1.78 9.19 -0.93
N LEU A 139 -1.37 8.59 0.19
CA LEU A 139 -0.26 7.65 0.24
C LEU A 139 -0.81 6.24 0.37
N ILE A 140 -0.45 5.35 -0.55
CA ILE A 140 -0.90 3.96 -0.58
C ILE A 140 0.33 3.05 -0.53
N THR A 141 0.25 2.00 0.27
CA THR A 141 1.27 0.92 0.30
C THR A 141 0.60 -0.43 0.05
N SER A 142 1.17 -1.24 -0.85
CA SER A 142 0.65 -2.58 -1.18
C SER A 142 1.79 -3.54 -1.53
#